data_52c13060522cb2c185df730aba5b1ee9
#
_entry.id   52c13060522cb2c185df730aba5b1ee9
#
_cell.length_a   1.000
_cell.length_b   1.000
_cell.length_c   1.000
_cell.angle_alpha   90.00
_cell.angle_beta   90.00
_cell.angle_gamma   90.00
#
_symmetry.space_group_name_H-M   'P 1'
#
loop_
_entity.id
_entity.type
_entity.pdbx_description
1 polymer ?
#
loop_
_entity_poly.entity_id
_entity_poly.type
_entity_poly.pdbx_seq_one_letter_code
_entity_poly.pdbx_strand_id
1 'polypeptide(L)'
;LSIRRQRQMCIRDRVCIIDFDVHHGNGTQDIFYDNKKVLYISTHQYPFYPGTGSENEKGKFNNIFNIPLPAGTSSENYFDAYNHVLKKLDEFKPEFLIFSAGFDAHQDDPLAQFKLKSKDFYEITRRTLLTTNKYNNKKVVSILEGGYDLNALAESADEHIKALQQNK
;
A
#
# COMPACT_ATOMS: atom_id res chain seq x y z
N LEU A 1 14.10 -16.60 -31.17
CA LEU A 1 14.31 -15.36 -30.35
C LEU A 1 13.11 -14.96 -29.50
N SER A 2 11.88 -15.38 -29.85
CA SER A 2 10.65 -14.98 -29.14
C SER A 2 10.43 -15.73 -27.81
N ILE A 3 10.75 -17.01 -27.75
CA ILE A 3 10.51 -17.88 -26.57
C ILE A 3 11.43 -17.51 -25.38
N ARG A 4 12.65 -17.10 -25.63
CA ARG A 4 13.58 -16.67 -24.58
C ARG A 4 13.19 -15.32 -23.97
N ARG A 5 12.65 -14.38 -24.76
CA ARG A 5 12.11 -13.10 -24.26
C ARG A 5 10.83 -13.29 -23.46
N GLN A 6 9.92 -14.16 -23.90
CA GLN A 6 8.71 -14.49 -23.15
C GLN A 6 9.02 -15.19 -21.82
N ARG A 7 10.00 -16.12 -21.79
CA ARG A 7 10.45 -16.74 -20.51
C ARG A 7 11.12 -15.73 -19.57
N GLN A 8 11.85 -14.74 -20.10
CA GLN A 8 12.42 -13.68 -19.24
C GLN A 8 11.35 -12.70 -18.71
N MET A 9 10.30 -12.43 -19.46
CA MET A 9 9.15 -11.65 -18.96
C MET A 9 8.38 -12.37 -17.86
N CYS A 10 8.21 -13.69 -17.95
CA CYS A 10 7.49 -14.47 -16.94
C CYS A 10 8.28 -14.75 -15.64
N ILE A 11 9.58 -14.47 -15.60
CA ILE A 11 10.47 -14.89 -14.47
C ILE A 11 10.82 -13.71 -13.55
N ARG A 12 10.58 -12.44 -13.94
CA ARG A 12 11.14 -11.28 -13.25
C ARG A 12 10.16 -10.33 -12.61
N ASP A 13 8.87 -10.42 -12.88
CA ASP A 13 7.96 -9.39 -12.39
C ASP A 13 7.61 -9.61 -10.92
N ARG A 14 8.37 -8.98 -10.05
CA ARG A 14 8.01 -8.81 -8.64
C ARG A 14 7.01 -7.67 -8.55
N VAL A 15 5.79 -8.00 -8.17
CA VAL A 15 4.72 -7.03 -7.97
C VAL A 15 4.61 -6.71 -6.49
N CYS A 16 4.53 -5.44 -6.14
CA CYS A 16 4.14 -5.04 -4.80
C CYS A 16 2.77 -4.38 -4.83
N ILE A 17 1.89 -4.83 -3.95
CA ILE A 17 0.61 -4.21 -3.66
C ILE A 17 0.77 -3.49 -2.33
N ILE A 18 0.57 -2.18 -2.33
CA ILE A 18 0.53 -1.36 -1.13
C ILE A 18 -0.90 -0.93 -0.89
N ASP A 19 -1.43 -1.43 0.20
CA ASP A 19 -2.78 -1.18 0.66
C ASP A 19 -2.71 -0.22 1.85
N PHE A 20 -3.23 1.00 1.67
CA PHE A 20 -3.35 1.99 2.73
C PHE A 20 -4.81 2.32 3.07
N ASP A 21 -5.75 1.52 2.58
CA ASP A 21 -7.10 1.48 3.14
C ASP A 21 -7.02 1.21 4.64
N VAL A 22 -7.88 1.87 5.42
CA VAL A 22 -7.87 1.70 6.88
C VAL A 22 -8.31 0.30 7.32
N HIS A 23 -9.00 -0.42 6.44
CA HIS A 23 -9.41 -1.80 6.65
C HIS A 23 -8.37 -2.77 6.06
N HIS A 24 -8.16 -3.89 6.74
CA HIS A 24 -7.28 -4.92 6.21
C HIS A 24 -7.88 -5.61 4.98
N GLY A 25 -7.14 -5.60 3.87
CA GLY A 25 -7.54 -6.25 2.61
C GLY A 25 -7.34 -7.77 2.65
N ASN A 26 -8.14 -8.48 3.48
CA ASN A 26 -8.02 -9.92 3.68
C ASN A 26 -8.17 -10.73 2.39
N GLY A 27 -9.03 -10.31 1.47
CA GLY A 27 -9.21 -10.99 0.18
C GLY A 27 -7.96 -10.93 -0.69
N THR A 28 -7.31 -9.76 -0.76
CA THR A 28 -6.03 -9.59 -1.47
C THR A 28 -4.94 -10.42 -0.82
N GLN A 29 -4.85 -10.40 0.51
CA GLN A 29 -3.91 -11.22 1.26
C GLN A 29 -4.09 -12.72 0.93
N ASP A 30 -5.31 -13.23 0.96
CA ASP A 30 -5.62 -14.65 0.74
C ASP A 30 -5.24 -15.10 -0.67
N ILE A 31 -5.56 -14.27 -1.68
CA ILE A 31 -5.23 -14.58 -3.09
C ILE A 31 -3.71 -14.73 -3.27
N PHE A 32 -2.91 -13.89 -2.60
CA PHE A 32 -1.46 -13.87 -2.79
C PHE A 32 -0.67 -14.55 -1.67
N TYR A 33 -1.35 -15.20 -0.71
CA TYR A 33 -0.72 -15.82 0.46
C TYR A 33 0.38 -16.81 0.12
N ASP A 34 0.22 -17.55 -0.98
CA ASP A 34 1.15 -18.57 -1.50
C ASP A 34 1.79 -18.14 -2.83
N ASN A 35 2.13 -16.85 -2.99
CA ASN A 35 2.73 -16.34 -4.22
C ASN A 35 4.00 -15.54 -3.96
N LYS A 36 5.16 -16.17 -4.10
CA LYS A 36 6.47 -15.53 -3.86
C LYS A 36 6.81 -14.33 -4.74
N LYS A 37 6.05 -14.09 -5.83
CA LYS A 37 6.28 -12.97 -6.76
C LYS A 37 5.52 -11.71 -6.35
N VAL A 38 4.56 -11.84 -5.45
CA VAL A 38 3.74 -10.73 -5.00
C VAL A 38 4.03 -10.45 -3.54
N LEU A 39 4.45 -9.25 -3.24
CA LEU A 39 4.51 -8.72 -1.88
C LEU A 39 3.23 -7.91 -1.64
N TYR A 40 2.45 -8.31 -0.65
CA TYR A 40 1.32 -7.53 -0.16
C TYR A 40 1.70 -6.82 1.13
N ILE A 41 1.50 -5.51 1.18
CA ILE A 41 1.74 -4.66 2.35
C ILE A 41 0.45 -3.97 2.70
N SER A 42 0.00 -4.07 3.94
CA SER A 42 -1.19 -3.38 4.42
C SER A 42 -0.88 -2.60 5.69
N THR A 43 -1.29 -1.33 5.72
CA THR A 43 -1.29 -0.46 6.89
C THR A 43 -2.72 -0.18 7.29
N HIS A 44 -3.22 -0.78 8.36
CA HIS A 44 -4.64 -0.76 8.69
C HIS A 44 -4.87 -0.61 10.18
N GLN A 45 -6.08 -0.19 10.55
CA GLN A 45 -6.50 -0.15 11.95
C GLN A 45 -6.70 -1.56 12.48
N TYR A 46 -6.20 -1.82 13.70
CA TYR A 46 -6.33 -3.11 14.35
C TYR A 46 -6.43 -2.93 15.88
N PRO A 47 -7.30 -3.67 16.59
CA PRO A 47 -8.34 -4.57 16.04
C PRO A 47 -9.47 -3.80 15.36
N PHE A 48 -9.87 -4.19 14.17
CA PHE A 48 -10.94 -3.57 13.40
C PHE A 48 -11.50 -4.55 12.37
N TYR A 49 -12.57 -4.17 11.63
CA TYR A 49 -13.08 -4.99 10.53
C TYR A 49 -11.99 -5.18 9.47
N PRO A 50 -11.82 -6.38 8.89
CA PRO A 50 -12.59 -7.62 9.06
C PRO A 50 -12.09 -8.55 10.18
N GLY A 51 -11.23 -8.12 11.08
CA GLY A 51 -10.71 -8.91 12.20
C GLY A 51 -9.49 -9.77 11.85
N THR A 52 -8.88 -9.53 10.71
CA THR A 52 -7.66 -10.17 10.19
C THR A 52 -6.54 -9.14 10.04
N GLY A 53 -5.36 -9.54 9.61
CA GLY A 53 -4.23 -8.64 9.38
C GLY A 53 -3.28 -8.51 10.55
N SER A 54 -3.18 -9.55 11.38
CA SER A 54 -2.15 -9.60 12.42
C SER A 54 -0.74 -9.57 11.80
N GLU A 55 0.21 -8.94 12.48
CA GLU A 55 1.62 -8.93 12.07
C GLU A 55 2.24 -10.33 11.93
N ASN A 56 1.61 -11.35 12.53
CA ASN A 56 2.04 -12.74 12.43
C ASN A 56 1.58 -13.44 11.14
N GLU A 57 0.66 -12.85 10.40
CA GLU A 57 0.20 -13.35 9.11
C GLU A 57 1.19 -12.95 8.02
N LYS A 58 2.19 -13.80 7.76
CA LYS A 58 3.34 -13.46 6.89
C LYS A 58 3.32 -14.08 5.51
N GLY A 59 2.31 -14.92 5.21
CA GLY A 59 2.28 -15.70 3.98
C GLY A 59 3.38 -16.78 3.93
N LYS A 60 3.24 -17.69 2.97
CA LYS A 60 4.14 -18.86 2.85
C LYS A 60 5.58 -18.51 2.52
N PHE A 61 5.80 -17.36 1.86
CA PHE A 61 7.12 -16.90 1.41
C PHE A 61 7.56 -15.62 2.13
N ASN A 62 6.98 -15.30 3.29
CA ASN A 62 7.18 -14.03 3.99
C ASN A 62 6.85 -12.82 3.09
N ASN A 63 5.83 -12.99 2.27
CA ASN A 63 5.38 -12.08 1.24
C ASN A 63 4.11 -11.29 1.61
N ILE A 64 3.62 -11.48 2.82
CA ILE A 64 2.58 -10.67 3.46
C ILE A 64 3.23 -9.84 4.56
N PHE A 65 2.98 -8.53 4.54
CA PHE A 65 3.56 -7.61 5.50
C PHE A 65 2.48 -6.69 6.06
N ASN A 66 1.89 -7.11 7.15
CA ASN A 66 0.85 -6.38 7.87
C ASN A 66 1.45 -5.44 8.92
N ILE A 67 0.96 -4.22 8.94
CA ILE A 67 1.27 -3.19 9.94
C ILE A 67 -0.04 -2.79 10.61
N PRO A 68 -0.47 -3.55 11.63
CA PRO A 68 -1.64 -3.22 12.41
C PRO A 68 -1.36 -2.01 13.31
N LEU A 69 -2.20 -0.99 13.23
CA LEU A 69 -2.06 0.26 13.97
C LEU A 69 -3.30 0.50 14.85
N PRO A 70 -3.15 1.05 16.04
CA PRO A 70 -4.27 1.28 16.95
C PRO A 70 -5.18 2.41 16.45
N ALA A 71 -6.43 2.37 16.89
CA ALA A 71 -7.35 3.48 16.71
C ALA A 71 -6.75 4.79 17.27
N GLY A 72 -7.00 5.91 16.60
CA GLY A 72 -6.45 7.21 16.96
C GLY A 72 -5.02 7.45 16.49
N THR A 73 -4.45 6.58 15.67
CA THR A 73 -3.11 6.75 15.08
C THR A 73 -3.00 8.11 14.38
N SER A 74 -2.06 8.92 14.85
CA SER A 74 -1.73 10.22 14.27
C SER A 74 -0.87 10.08 13.00
N SER A 75 -0.76 11.16 12.22
CA SER A 75 0.16 11.22 11.07
C SER A 75 1.60 10.85 11.47
N GLU A 76 2.10 11.36 12.60
CA GLU A 76 3.45 11.08 13.10
C GLU A 76 3.65 9.58 13.34
N ASN A 77 2.79 8.96 14.16
CA ASN A 77 2.86 7.53 14.47
C ASN A 77 2.68 6.66 13.21
N TYR A 78 1.82 7.10 12.28
CA TYR A 78 1.65 6.40 11.02
C TYR A 78 2.94 6.40 10.20
N PHE A 79 3.61 7.54 10.07
CA PHE A 79 4.85 7.63 9.30
C PHE A 79 6.03 6.92 9.97
N ASP A 80 6.07 6.86 11.29
CA ASP A 80 7.06 6.04 12.01
C ASP A 80 6.90 4.56 11.62
N ALA A 81 5.67 4.06 11.63
CA ALA A 81 5.37 2.71 11.18
C ALA A 81 5.61 2.53 9.67
N TYR A 82 5.29 3.54 8.85
CA TYR A 82 5.47 3.51 7.40
C TYR A 82 6.95 3.42 6.97
N ASN A 83 7.89 3.82 7.81
CA ASN A 83 9.31 3.61 7.55
C ASN A 83 9.66 2.12 7.42
N HIS A 84 8.94 1.22 8.09
CA HIS A 84 9.10 -0.23 7.91
C HIS A 84 8.59 -0.69 6.54
N VAL A 85 7.53 -0.05 6.00
CA VAL A 85 7.05 -0.28 4.63
C VAL A 85 8.15 0.06 3.63
N LEU A 86 8.74 1.26 3.76
CA LEU A 86 9.79 1.72 2.84
C LEU A 86 11.02 0.79 2.86
N LYS A 87 11.41 0.33 4.04
CA LYS A 87 12.49 -0.66 4.18
C LYS A 87 12.13 -1.97 3.49
N LYS A 88 10.92 -2.48 3.71
CA LYS A 88 10.45 -3.73 3.07
C LYS A 88 10.41 -3.63 1.55
N LEU A 89 10.01 -2.48 1.01
CA LEU A 89 10.04 -2.19 -0.43
C LEU A 89 11.46 -2.21 -0.99
N ASP A 90 12.40 -1.61 -0.29
CA ASP A 90 13.81 -1.57 -0.71
C ASP A 90 14.46 -2.96 -0.71
N GLU A 91 14.06 -3.82 0.23
CA GLU A 91 14.49 -5.22 0.28
C GLU A 91 13.88 -6.06 -0.85
N PHE A 92 12.58 -5.90 -1.12
CA PHE A 92 11.85 -6.69 -2.12
C PHE A 92 12.17 -6.26 -3.55
N LYS A 93 12.44 -4.97 -3.79
CA LYS A 93 12.77 -4.37 -5.09
C LYS A 93 11.69 -4.67 -6.14
N PRO A 94 10.48 -4.15 -5.98
CA PRO A 94 9.37 -4.42 -6.89
C PRO A 94 9.66 -3.89 -8.29
N GLU A 95 9.25 -4.63 -9.30
CA GLU A 95 9.34 -4.25 -10.72
C GLU A 95 8.02 -3.65 -11.23
N PHE A 96 6.96 -3.77 -10.46
CA PHE A 96 5.65 -3.18 -10.68
C PHE A 96 4.99 -2.85 -9.33
N LEU A 97 4.33 -1.70 -9.24
CA LEU A 97 3.67 -1.23 -8.03
C LEU A 97 2.18 -1.06 -8.26
N ILE A 98 1.38 -1.53 -7.32
CA ILE A 98 -0.05 -1.30 -7.26
C ILE A 98 -0.39 -0.64 -5.93
N PHE A 99 -1.14 0.46 -5.96
CA PHE A 99 -1.79 1.00 -4.77
C PHE A 99 -3.24 0.50 -4.71
N SER A 100 -3.60 -0.15 -3.60
CA SER A 100 -4.96 -0.25 -3.11
C SER A 100 -5.20 1.00 -2.28
N ALA A 101 -5.82 2.00 -2.91
CA ALA A 101 -5.86 3.36 -2.42
C ALA A 101 -7.21 3.65 -1.75
N GLY A 102 -7.31 3.33 -0.46
CA GLY A 102 -8.40 3.76 0.41
C GLY A 102 -8.05 5.08 1.09
N PHE A 103 -9.02 5.98 1.19
CA PHE A 103 -8.85 7.29 1.82
C PHE A 103 -9.63 7.42 3.12
N ASP A 104 -10.15 6.32 3.63
CA ASP A 104 -10.90 6.19 4.88
C ASP A 104 -10.03 6.22 6.15
N ALA A 105 -8.71 6.27 6.00
CA ALA A 105 -7.79 6.60 7.07
C ALA A 105 -7.76 8.11 7.40
N HIS A 106 -8.53 8.96 6.67
CA HIS A 106 -8.62 10.39 6.93
C HIS A 106 -9.35 10.66 8.25
N GLN A 107 -8.92 11.71 8.97
CA GLN A 107 -9.47 12.08 10.29
C GLN A 107 -10.97 12.39 10.29
N ASP A 108 -11.52 12.81 9.15
CA ASP A 108 -12.93 13.18 8.98
C ASP A 108 -13.77 12.01 8.43
N ASP A 109 -13.16 10.85 8.21
CA ASP A 109 -13.92 9.67 7.78
C ASP A 109 -14.81 9.16 8.91
N PRO A 110 -16.11 8.88 8.62
CA PRO A 110 -17.05 8.49 9.66
C PRO A 110 -16.90 7.05 10.15
N LEU A 111 -16.17 6.19 9.42
CA LEU A 111 -16.12 4.75 9.70
C LEU A 111 -14.88 4.33 10.48
N ALA A 112 -13.81 5.14 10.48
CA ALA A 112 -12.54 4.79 11.10
C ALA A 112 -12.04 5.84 12.09
N GLN A 113 -10.96 5.56 12.79
CA GLN A 113 -10.44 6.45 13.83
C GLN A 113 -9.00 6.91 13.60
N PHE A 114 -8.40 6.68 12.45
CA PHE A 114 -7.12 7.27 12.13
C PHE A 114 -7.24 8.80 11.99
N LYS A 115 -6.12 9.49 12.15
CA LYS A 115 -6.09 10.96 12.15
C LYS A 115 -5.18 11.48 11.03
N LEU A 116 -5.21 10.81 9.88
CA LEU A 116 -4.48 11.29 8.71
C LEU A 116 -5.19 12.49 8.09
N LYS A 117 -4.41 13.34 7.46
CA LYS A 117 -4.87 14.51 6.71
C LYS A 117 -4.69 14.27 5.21
N SER A 118 -5.39 15.00 4.38
CA SER A 118 -5.31 14.89 2.91
C SER A 118 -3.86 14.91 2.40
N LYS A 119 -2.99 15.75 2.95
CA LYS A 119 -1.56 15.84 2.60
C LYS A 119 -0.74 14.59 2.97
N ASP A 120 -1.19 13.79 3.91
CA ASP A 120 -0.49 12.57 4.29
C ASP A 120 -0.53 11.54 3.16
N PHE A 121 -1.62 11.50 2.39
CA PHE A 121 -1.74 10.62 1.22
C PHE A 121 -0.79 11.04 0.08
N TYR A 122 -0.48 12.34 -0.06
CA TYR A 122 0.63 12.79 -0.91
C TYR A 122 1.96 12.21 -0.43
N GLU A 123 2.26 12.33 0.87
CA GLU A 123 3.53 11.86 1.44
C GLU A 123 3.68 10.35 1.39
N ILE A 124 2.63 9.57 1.68
CA ILE A 124 2.60 8.11 1.53
C ILE A 124 3.01 7.74 0.10
N THR A 125 2.33 8.34 -0.88
CA THR A 125 2.56 8.08 -2.30
C THR A 125 3.96 8.49 -2.73
N ARG A 126 4.37 9.72 -2.40
CA ARG A 126 5.68 10.27 -2.78
C ARG A 126 6.84 9.42 -2.22
N ARG A 127 6.81 9.09 -0.92
CA ARG A 127 7.87 8.28 -0.29
C ARG A 127 7.97 6.90 -0.89
N THR A 128 6.83 6.28 -1.17
CA THR A 128 6.77 4.98 -1.86
C THR A 128 7.42 5.03 -3.23
N LEU A 129 7.03 6.02 -4.05
CA LEU A 129 7.55 6.18 -5.40
C LEU A 129 9.05 6.48 -5.40
N LEU A 130 9.52 7.36 -4.53
CA LEU A 130 10.96 7.64 -4.40
C LEU A 130 11.76 6.39 -4.04
N THR A 131 11.21 5.52 -3.20
CA THR A 131 11.87 4.28 -2.80
C THR A 131 11.89 3.25 -3.95
N THR A 132 10.82 3.18 -4.75
CA THR A 132 10.63 2.09 -5.74
C THR A 132 11.07 2.44 -7.16
N ASN A 133 11.15 3.73 -7.54
CA ASN A 133 11.43 4.16 -8.91
C ASN A 133 12.70 3.59 -9.51
N LYS A 134 13.72 3.39 -8.70
CA LYS A 134 14.98 2.77 -9.11
C LYS A 134 14.86 1.29 -9.50
N TYR A 135 13.74 0.64 -9.16
CA TYR A 135 13.47 -0.77 -9.44
C TYR A 135 12.39 -1.00 -10.48
N ASN A 136 11.29 -0.22 -10.40
CA ASN A 136 10.08 -0.45 -11.19
C ASN A 136 9.99 0.39 -12.45
N ASN A 137 10.99 1.25 -12.71
CA ASN A 137 10.99 2.17 -13.84
C ASN A 137 9.66 2.97 -13.94
N LYS A 138 9.17 3.46 -12.81
CA LYS A 138 7.94 4.24 -12.65
C LYS A 138 6.64 3.51 -13.06
N LYS A 139 6.67 2.19 -13.16
CA LYS A 139 5.47 1.39 -13.44
C LYS A 139 4.60 1.31 -12.20
N VAL A 140 3.51 2.05 -12.20
CA VAL A 140 2.57 2.13 -11.09
C VAL A 140 1.15 2.18 -11.60
N VAL A 141 0.25 1.53 -10.88
CA VAL A 141 -1.21 1.62 -11.02
C VAL A 141 -1.79 1.93 -9.64
N SER A 142 -2.81 2.77 -9.60
CA SER A 142 -3.57 3.03 -8.37
C SER A 142 -5.03 2.69 -8.60
N ILE A 143 -5.63 1.99 -7.66
CA ILE A 143 -7.00 1.52 -7.68
C ILE A 143 -7.70 2.09 -6.45
N LEU A 144 -8.81 2.78 -6.65
CA LEU A 144 -9.61 3.35 -5.57
C LEU A 144 -10.31 2.23 -4.77
N GLU A 145 -10.21 2.32 -3.44
CA GLU A 145 -10.91 1.46 -2.49
C GLU A 145 -11.88 2.28 -1.62
N GLY A 146 -11.65 2.36 -0.30
CA GLY A 146 -12.50 3.09 0.65
C GLY A 146 -12.31 4.60 0.66
N GLY A 147 -13.19 5.26 1.41
CA GLY A 147 -13.26 6.71 1.62
C GLY A 147 -14.71 7.16 1.60
N TYR A 148 -15.25 7.50 2.78
CA TYR A 148 -16.70 7.65 3.00
C TYR A 148 -17.12 9.07 3.34
N ASP A 149 -16.20 9.96 3.68
CA ASP A 149 -16.42 11.41 3.63
C ASP A 149 -16.04 11.94 2.24
N LEU A 150 -17.01 12.50 1.51
CA LEU A 150 -16.81 12.90 0.11
C LEU A 150 -15.81 14.04 -0.07
N ASN A 151 -15.72 14.96 0.89
CA ASN A 151 -14.77 16.07 0.84
C ASN A 151 -13.36 15.57 1.12
N ALA A 152 -13.19 14.79 2.19
CA ALA A 152 -11.93 14.17 2.54
C ALA A 152 -11.41 13.26 1.43
N LEU A 153 -12.31 12.47 0.82
CA LEU A 153 -11.98 11.62 -0.32
C LEU A 153 -11.46 12.45 -1.51
N ALA A 154 -12.18 13.51 -1.88
CA ALA A 154 -11.80 14.34 -3.03
C ALA A 154 -10.44 15.00 -2.81
N GLU A 155 -10.20 15.61 -1.64
CA GLU A 155 -8.93 16.26 -1.30
C GLU A 155 -7.78 15.27 -1.21
N SER A 156 -8.00 14.11 -0.57
CA SER A 156 -6.98 13.08 -0.41
C SER A 156 -6.59 12.41 -1.72
N ALA A 157 -7.59 12.14 -2.58
CA ALA A 157 -7.35 11.60 -3.91
C ALA A 157 -6.59 12.61 -4.80
N ASP A 158 -6.91 13.90 -4.73
CA ASP A 158 -6.18 14.95 -5.43
C ASP A 158 -4.70 15.01 -4.99
N GLU A 159 -4.43 14.96 -3.69
CA GLU A 159 -3.07 14.92 -3.16
C GLU A 159 -2.30 13.65 -3.60
N HIS A 160 -2.95 12.50 -3.58
CA HIS A 160 -2.39 11.25 -4.09
C HIS A 160 -2.04 11.35 -5.59
N ILE A 161 -2.96 11.89 -6.41
CA ILE A 161 -2.76 12.08 -7.85
C ILE A 161 -1.63 13.08 -8.12
N LYS A 162 -1.52 14.17 -7.37
CA LYS A 162 -0.41 15.11 -7.47
C LYS A 162 0.94 14.42 -7.28
N ALA A 163 1.06 13.54 -6.28
CA ALA A 163 2.29 12.78 -6.05
C ALA A 163 2.59 11.81 -7.21
N LEU A 164 1.56 11.14 -7.76
CA LEU A 164 1.71 10.28 -8.93
C LEU A 164 2.18 11.06 -10.17
N GLN A 165 1.64 12.26 -10.40
CA GLN A 165 1.99 13.11 -11.54
C GLN A 165 3.42 13.66 -11.46
N GLN A 166 3.92 13.92 -10.26
CA GLN A 166 5.30 14.38 -10.03
C GLN A 166 6.34 13.27 -10.22
N ASN A 167 5.90 12.05 -10.39
CA ASN A 167 6.74 10.88 -10.64
C ASN A 167 7.25 10.79 -12.11
N LYS A 168 7.16 11.87 -12.87
CA LYS A 168 7.57 11.92 -14.29
C LYS A 168 9.08 11.85 -14.50
#